data_69eab244014bbcebe84b3fe48a9fb84b
#
_entry.id   69eab244014bbcebe84b3fe48a9fb84b
#
_cell.length_a   1.000
_cell.length_b   1.000
_cell.length_c   1.000
_cell.angle_alpha   90.00
_cell.angle_beta   90.00
_cell.angle_gamma   90.00
#
_symmetry.space_group_name_H-M   'P 1'
#
loop_
_entity.id
_entity.type
_entity.pdbx_description
1 polymer ?
#
loop_
_entity_poly.entity_id
_entity_poly.type
_entity_poly.pdbx_seq_one_letter_code
_entity_poly.pdbx_strand_id
1 'polypeptide(L)'
;MKQAASVAVLGARGAMASAQPGDSAMPTPRARVLMDAFGLKYPIFNAGMGANAAPDLAIAVSNAGGLGAIGTGTAMPAETVRERVGQVKSRTKGLFAINYLLAFEPVTLSVALDAGAPIVQFAWGIPRADMVAAIRKANAKMGIQISNVEGARRALDLGADYLICQGIEAGGHVQALSALYDALPAVIAEAKGVPVVAAGGIANGAHIRRALLAGASGALLGTRFIATKEAVAHDDYKSALTRAKATDTALTICFQDGWPNAPGRTLRNKTIEMWEGAGCPPPGKRPGEGEVLTTNVVTGSSKRRYSIGAPNPNDRGMIAELPNWAGMGVGAIRDIPSATDLVPRLWRECLAAT
;
A
#
# COMPACT_ATOMS: atom_id res chain seq x y z
N MET A 1 -55.82 26.61 -40.60
CA MET A 1 -55.74 25.30 -39.96
C MET A 1 -54.31 24.82 -40.00
N LYS A 2 -53.57 24.98 -38.93
CA LYS A 2 -52.22 24.43 -38.76
C LYS A 2 -52.18 23.67 -37.41
N GLN A 3 -52.04 22.35 -37.47
CA GLN A 3 -51.91 21.49 -36.31
C GLN A 3 -50.50 21.66 -35.72
N ALA A 4 -50.44 21.92 -34.43
CA ALA A 4 -49.20 21.91 -33.65
C ALA A 4 -48.97 20.47 -33.13
N ALA A 5 -47.84 19.90 -33.52
CA ALA A 5 -47.35 18.61 -32.99
C ALA A 5 -46.66 18.85 -31.65
N SER A 6 -47.17 18.22 -30.62
CA SER A 6 -46.63 18.21 -29.26
C SER A 6 -45.53 17.13 -29.17
N VAL A 7 -44.29 17.52 -28.90
CA VAL A 7 -43.16 16.59 -28.64
C VAL A 7 -43.12 16.30 -27.14
N ALA A 8 -43.46 15.08 -26.78
CA ALA A 8 -43.31 14.59 -25.41
C ALA A 8 -41.83 14.26 -25.12
N VAL A 9 -41.22 15.00 -24.20
CA VAL A 9 -39.88 14.69 -23.65
C VAL A 9 -40.07 13.60 -22.61
N LEU A 10 -39.67 12.37 -22.94
CA LEU A 10 -39.53 11.28 -21.97
C LEU A 10 -38.26 11.53 -21.15
N GLY A 11 -38.42 11.99 -19.92
CA GLY A 11 -37.40 12.06 -18.93
C GLY A 11 -37.01 10.65 -18.45
N ALA A 12 -35.84 10.16 -18.86
CA ALA A 12 -35.24 8.97 -18.28
C ALA A 12 -34.79 9.27 -16.84
N ARG A 13 -35.64 8.94 -15.87
CA ARG A 13 -35.24 8.84 -14.46
C ARG A 13 -34.38 7.59 -14.34
N GLY A 14 -33.05 7.79 -14.24
CA GLY A 14 -32.11 6.75 -13.80
C GLY A 14 -32.54 6.28 -12.41
N ALA A 15 -33.06 5.06 -12.33
CA ALA A 15 -33.35 4.41 -11.07
C ALA A 15 -32.00 4.15 -10.38
N MET A 16 -31.70 4.90 -9.30
CA MET A 16 -30.74 4.46 -8.30
C MET A 16 -31.27 3.13 -7.77
N ALA A 17 -30.59 2.03 -8.11
CA ALA A 17 -30.86 0.74 -7.53
C ALA A 17 -30.64 0.86 -6.02
N SER A 18 -31.74 0.81 -5.26
CA SER A 18 -31.69 0.71 -3.80
C SER A 18 -31.04 -0.63 -3.45
N ALA A 19 -29.94 -0.58 -2.71
CA ALA A 19 -29.27 -1.77 -2.18
C ALA A 19 -30.29 -2.59 -1.38
N GLN A 20 -30.48 -3.85 -1.77
CA GLN A 20 -31.38 -4.78 -1.08
C GLN A 20 -30.74 -5.16 0.27
N PRO A 21 -31.50 -5.44 1.34
CA PRO A 21 -30.99 -5.81 2.66
C PRO A 21 -30.07 -7.04 2.72
N GLY A 22 -29.91 -7.78 1.63
CA GLY A 22 -29.00 -8.93 1.49
C GLY A 22 -27.55 -8.60 1.09
N ASP A 23 -27.26 -7.36 0.63
CA ASP A 23 -25.93 -6.97 0.12
C ASP A 23 -24.88 -6.66 1.21
N SER A 24 -25.25 -6.70 2.49
CA SER A 24 -24.34 -6.42 3.61
C SER A 24 -23.59 -7.66 4.13
N ALA A 25 -23.83 -8.85 3.55
CA ALA A 25 -23.17 -10.09 3.98
C ALA A 25 -21.67 -10.09 3.68
N MET A 26 -20.88 -10.45 4.67
CA MET A 26 -19.43 -10.59 4.54
C MET A 26 -19.00 -12.06 4.56
N PRO A 27 -18.01 -12.44 3.74
CA PRO A 27 -17.36 -11.65 2.68
C PRO A 27 -18.31 -11.35 1.51
N THR A 28 -18.15 -10.16 0.90
CA THR A 28 -18.91 -9.80 -0.30
C THR A 28 -18.59 -10.76 -1.47
N PRO A 29 -19.44 -10.87 -2.50
CA PRO A 29 -19.15 -11.72 -3.67
C PRO A 29 -17.80 -11.42 -4.32
N ARG A 30 -17.43 -10.14 -4.46
CA ARG A 30 -16.12 -9.73 -5.01
C ARG A 30 -14.95 -10.14 -4.11
N ALA A 31 -15.12 -10.06 -2.79
CA ALA A 31 -14.10 -10.53 -1.85
C ALA A 31 -13.91 -12.04 -1.93
N ARG A 32 -14.99 -12.81 -2.10
CA ARG A 32 -14.91 -14.27 -2.30
C ARG A 32 -14.12 -14.64 -3.55
N VAL A 33 -14.35 -13.96 -4.67
CA VAL A 33 -13.57 -14.18 -5.91
C VAL A 33 -12.08 -14.01 -5.65
N LEU A 34 -11.67 -12.94 -4.94
CA LEU A 34 -10.25 -12.73 -4.59
C LEU A 34 -9.74 -13.84 -3.65
N MET A 35 -10.51 -14.15 -2.60
CA MET A 35 -10.11 -15.16 -1.61
C MET A 35 -9.93 -16.53 -2.25
N ASP A 36 -10.84 -16.95 -3.12
CA ASP A 36 -10.80 -18.25 -3.81
C ASP A 36 -9.63 -18.29 -4.80
N ALA A 37 -9.42 -17.22 -5.60
CA ALA A 37 -8.35 -17.16 -6.60
C ALA A 37 -6.94 -17.20 -6.01
N PHE A 38 -6.77 -16.76 -4.75
CA PHE A 38 -5.48 -16.66 -4.07
C PHE A 38 -5.38 -17.56 -2.82
N GLY A 39 -6.39 -18.40 -2.55
CA GLY A 39 -6.39 -19.31 -1.39
C GLY A 39 -6.34 -18.55 -0.05
N LEU A 40 -6.98 -17.38 0.05
CA LEU A 40 -6.93 -16.54 1.24
C LEU A 40 -8.10 -16.86 2.18
N LYS A 41 -7.81 -16.85 3.48
CA LYS A 41 -8.84 -16.89 4.52
C LYS A 41 -9.47 -15.51 4.75
N TYR A 42 -8.69 -14.45 4.55
CA TYR A 42 -9.10 -13.05 4.75
C TYR A 42 -8.61 -12.19 3.58
N PRO A 43 -9.44 -11.29 3.02
CA PRO A 43 -9.05 -10.42 1.91
C PRO A 43 -8.23 -9.21 2.42
N ILE A 44 -7.18 -9.48 3.20
CA ILE A 44 -6.35 -8.50 3.89
C ILE A 44 -4.89 -8.69 3.49
N PHE A 45 -4.28 -7.62 2.97
CA PHE A 45 -2.91 -7.60 2.47
C PHE A 45 -2.07 -6.64 3.31
N ASN A 46 -0.81 -6.97 3.61
CA ASN A 46 0.14 -5.93 3.99
C ASN A 46 0.79 -5.31 2.76
N ALA A 47 1.04 -4.00 2.81
CA ALA A 47 1.76 -3.30 1.75
C ALA A 47 3.25 -3.69 1.74
N GLY A 48 3.87 -3.64 0.56
CA GLY A 48 5.32 -3.76 0.41
C GLY A 48 6.02 -2.46 0.79
N MET A 49 6.29 -2.27 2.08
CA MET A 49 6.78 -1.02 2.68
C MET A 49 8.32 -0.95 2.71
N GLY A 50 8.97 -1.23 1.61
CA GLY A 50 10.43 -1.24 1.52
C GLY A 50 11.06 -2.18 2.58
N ALA A 51 12.08 -1.70 3.29
CA ALA A 51 12.75 -2.50 4.32
C ALA A 51 11.84 -2.87 5.50
N ASN A 52 10.79 -2.10 5.78
CA ASN A 52 9.88 -2.35 6.91
C ASN A 52 9.00 -3.59 6.70
N ALA A 53 8.70 -3.96 5.44
CA ALA A 53 8.01 -5.20 5.10
C ALA A 53 9.03 -6.31 4.81
N ALA A 54 9.67 -6.80 5.85
CA ALA A 54 10.65 -7.88 5.84
C ALA A 54 9.95 -9.27 5.87
N PRO A 55 10.68 -10.37 5.68
CA PRO A 55 10.11 -11.72 5.64
C PRO A 55 9.22 -12.08 6.82
N ASP A 56 9.59 -11.72 8.05
CA ASP A 56 8.80 -12.08 9.24
C ASP A 56 7.38 -11.50 9.21
N LEU A 57 7.22 -10.26 8.73
CA LEU A 57 5.89 -9.67 8.55
C LEU A 57 5.09 -10.41 7.48
N ALA A 58 5.69 -10.69 6.33
CA ALA A 58 5.02 -11.41 5.25
C ALA A 58 4.60 -12.82 5.68
N ILE A 59 5.48 -13.54 6.40
CA ILE A 59 5.21 -14.86 6.96
C ILE A 59 4.05 -14.82 7.94
N ALA A 60 4.07 -13.86 8.89
CA ALA A 60 3.01 -13.72 9.89
C ALA A 60 1.64 -13.44 9.26
N VAL A 61 1.59 -12.53 8.26
CA VAL A 61 0.34 -12.21 7.55
C VAL A 61 -0.16 -13.39 6.71
N SER A 62 0.72 -14.08 5.96
CA SER A 62 0.34 -15.23 5.14
C SER A 62 -0.13 -16.40 6.00
N ASN A 63 0.56 -16.71 7.10
CA ASN A 63 0.18 -17.79 8.02
C ASN A 63 -1.13 -17.47 8.77
N ALA A 64 -1.44 -16.19 8.99
CA ALA A 64 -2.72 -15.77 9.54
C ALA A 64 -3.88 -15.88 8.53
N GLY A 65 -3.59 -16.10 7.25
CA GLY A 65 -4.58 -16.28 6.18
C GLY A 65 -4.87 -15.02 5.33
N GLY A 66 -4.03 -13.99 5.45
CA GLY A 66 -4.00 -12.83 4.54
C GLY A 66 -3.00 -13.02 3.39
N LEU A 67 -2.70 -11.97 2.63
CA LEU A 67 -1.60 -11.94 1.67
C LEU A 67 -0.43 -11.14 2.23
N GLY A 68 0.63 -11.83 2.62
CA GLY A 68 1.89 -11.21 3.03
C GLY A 68 2.66 -10.64 1.84
N ALA A 69 3.33 -9.51 2.03
CA ALA A 69 4.20 -8.95 1.01
C ALA A 69 5.54 -8.50 1.58
N ILE A 70 6.63 -8.80 0.88
CA ILE A 70 7.96 -8.24 1.14
C ILE A 70 8.24 -7.08 0.20
N GLY A 71 8.90 -6.03 0.69
CA GLY A 71 9.30 -4.88 -0.12
C GLY A 71 10.77 -4.94 -0.51
N THR A 72 11.07 -4.58 -1.75
CA THR A 72 12.47 -4.50 -2.23
C THR A 72 13.10 -3.14 -1.96
N GLY A 73 12.31 -2.12 -1.61
CA GLY A 73 12.80 -0.74 -1.52
C GLY A 73 13.24 -0.20 -2.88
N THR A 74 14.24 0.67 -2.88
CA THR A 74 14.77 1.31 -4.11
C THR A 74 15.87 0.47 -4.77
N ALA A 75 16.64 -0.26 -3.97
CA ALA A 75 17.69 -1.16 -4.47
C ALA A 75 17.97 -2.24 -3.40
N MET A 76 17.69 -3.48 -3.72
CA MET A 76 18.01 -4.61 -2.84
C MET A 76 18.97 -5.55 -3.58
N PRO A 77 20.10 -5.97 -2.95
CA PRO A 77 21.02 -6.90 -3.56
C PRO A 77 20.34 -8.23 -3.94
N ALA A 78 20.79 -8.83 -5.04
CA ALA A 78 20.21 -10.07 -5.58
C ALA A 78 20.20 -11.21 -4.56
N GLU A 79 21.29 -11.36 -3.81
CA GLU A 79 21.40 -12.40 -2.78
C GLU A 79 20.38 -12.17 -1.65
N THR A 80 20.21 -10.93 -1.19
CA THR A 80 19.20 -10.58 -0.19
C THR A 80 17.77 -10.88 -0.68
N VAL A 81 17.49 -10.65 -1.97
CA VAL A 81 16.19 -11.01 -2.57
C VAL A 81 15.99 -12.53 -2.53
N ARG A 82 17.00 -13.30 -2.95
CA ARG A 82 16.97 -14.79 -2.94
C ARG A 82 16.73 -15.32 -1.53
N GLU A 83 17.50 -14.83 -0.57
CA GLU A 83 17.37 -15.21 0.84
C GLU A 83 15.97 -14.89 1.40
N ARG A 84 15.45 -13.67 1.17
CA ARG A 84 14.13 -13.27 1.67
C ARG A 84 12.99 -14.08 1.08
N VAL A 85 13.02 -14.34 -0.24
CA VAL A 85 12.03 -15.20 -0.89
C VAL A 85 12.12 -16.62 -0.32
N GLY A 86 13.34 -17.16 -0.17
CA GLY A 86 13.59 -18.48 0.43
C GLY A 86 13.06 -18.57 1.87
N GLN A 87 13.32 -17.57 2.70
CA GLN A 87 12.82 -17.50 4.08
C GLN A 87 11.29 -17.54 4.15
N VAL A 88 10.59 -16.78 3.29
CA VAL A 88 9.13 -16.80 3.27
C VAL A 88 8.62 -18.16 2.81
N LYS A 89 9.16 -18.71 1.71
CA LYS A 89 8.75 -20.04 1.19
C LYS A 89 8.94 -21.16 2.20
N SER A 90 10.01 -21.14 2.97
CA SER A 90 10.29 -22.21 3.95
C SER A 90 9.41 -22.14 5.20
N ARG A 91 8.81 -20.98 5.51
CA ARG A 91 8.06 -20.73 6.75
C ARG A 91 6.58 -20.47 6.56
N THR A 92 6.07 -20.47 5.32
CA THR A 92 4.63 -20.38 5.04
C THR A 92 4.23 -21.31 3.90
N LYS A 93 2.99 -21.84 3.99
CA LYS A 93 2.33 -22.55 2.88
C LYS A 93 1.40 -21.62 2.08
N GLY A 94 1.12 -20.44 2.60
CA GLY A 94 0.30 -19.41 1.95
C GLY A 94 1.05 -18.69 0.82
N LEU A 95 0.30 -18.07 -0.07
CA LEU A 95 0.88 -17.17 -1.07
C LEU A 95 1.45 -15.93 -0.39
N PHE A 96 2.46 -15.35 -1.02
CA PHE A 96 3.03 -14.06 -0.64
C PHE A 96 3.44 -13.29 -1.90
N ALA A 97 3.59 -11.97 -1.76
CA ALA A 97 4.03 -11.12 -2.85
C ALA A 97 5.42 -10.53 -2.58
N ILE A 98 6.15 -10.24 -3.66
CA ILE A 98 7.31 -9.35 -3.64
C ILE A 98 6.95 -8.06 -4.39
N ASN A 99 7.21 -6.91 -3.76
CA ASN A 99 6.78 -5.62 -4.28
C ASN A 99 7.96 -4.80 -4.81
N TYR A 100 7.85 -4.34 -6.06
CA TYR A 100 8.79 -3.47 -6.75
C TYR A 100 8.21 -2.08 -6.99
N LEU A 101 9.06 -1.06 -6.91
CA LEU A 101 8.74 0.32 -7.26
C LEU A 101 9.31 0.61 -8.65
N LEU A 102 8.45 0.79 -9.66
CA LEU A 102 8.88 1.00 -11.06
C LEU A 102 9.40 2.42 -11.35
N ALA A 103 9.45 3.29 -10.36
CA ALA A 103 10.27 4.50 -10.41
C ALA A 103 11.77 4.17 -10.40
N PHE A 104 12.12 2.92 -10.06
CA PHE A 104 13.48 2.37 -10.08
C PHE A 104 13.50 1.11 -10.94
N GLU A 105 14.63 0.81 -11.58
CA GLU A 105 14.76 -0.41 -12.38
C GLU A 105 14.73 -1.65 -11.45
N PRO A 106 13.81 -2.61 -11.66
CA PRO A 106 13.67 -3.80 -10.82
C PRO A 106 14.71 -4.88 -11.20
N VAL A 107 15.98 -4.55 -11.09
CA VAL A 107 17.12 -5.39 -11.52
C VAL A 107 17.14 -6.80 -10.91
N THR A 108 16.43 -7.01 -9.81
CA THR A 108 16.36 -8.31 -9.11
C THR A 108 15.08 -9.10 -9.40
N LEU A 109 14.26 -8.67 -10.36
CA LEU A 109 13.00 -9.33 -10.69
C LEU A 109 13.22 -10.81 -11.09
N SER A 110 14.19 -11.08 -11.99
CA SER A 110 14.52 -12.44 -12.40
C SER A 110 14.96 -13.30 -11.21
N VAL A 111 15.78 -12.75 -10.31
CA VAL A 111 16.24 -13.44 -9.11
C VAL A 111 15.06 -13.81 -8.19
N ALA A 112 14.08 -12.91 -8.02
CA ALA A 112 12.89 -13.19 -7.24
C ALA A 112 12.04 -14.31 -7.86
N LEU A 113 11.87 -14.30 -9.18
CA LEU A 113 11.14 -15.32 -9.92
C LEU A 113 11.86 -16.68 -9.87
N ASP A 114 13.18 -16.70 -10.08
CA ASP A 114 14.01 -17.92 -9.98
C ASP A 114 14.00 -18.52 -8.56
N ALA A 115 13.95 -17.66 -7.52
CA ALA A 115 13.75 -18.10 -6.14
C ALA A 115 12.33 -18.62 -5.87
N GLY A 116 11.40 -18.41 -6.81
CA GLY A 116 10.02 -18.91 -6.79
C GLY A 116 9.07 -18.00 -6.04
N ALA A 117 9.20 -16.69 -6.16
CA ALA A 117 8.18 -15.73 -5.70
C ALA A 117 6.86 -15.99 -6.45
N PRO A 118 5.76 -16.30 -5.73
CA PRO A 118 4.52 -16.71 -6.39
C PRO A 118 3.71 -15.51 -6.92
N ILE A 119 3.95 -14.33 -6.39
CA ILE A 119 3.26 -13.10 -6.81
C ILE A 119 4.28 -11.96 -6.86
N VAL A 120 4.25 -11.18 -7.97
CA VAL A 120 4.97 -9.91 -8.09
C VAL A 120 3.96 -8.77 -8.04
N GLN A 121 4.21 -7.79 -7.18
CA GLN A 121 3.46 -6.55 -7.14
C GLN A 121 4.30 -5.41 -7.70
N PHE A 122 3.67 -4.51 -8.45
CA PHE A 122 4.28 -3.28 -8.93
C PHE A 122 3.54 -2.06 -8.40
N ALA A 123 4.30 -1.02 -8.07
CA ALA A 123 3.79 0.31 -7.74
C ALA A 123 4.64 1.37 -8.45
N TRP A 124 4.09 2.58 -8.63
CA TRP A 124 4.78 3.71 -9.24
C TRP A 124 5.22 3.47 -10.70
N GLY A 125 4.37 2.83 -11.47
CA GLY A 125 4.57 2.58 -12.88
C GLY A 125 3.78 1.38 -13.37
N ILE A 126 3.91 1.12 -14.67
CA ILE A 126 3.35 -0.03 -15.36
C ILE A 126 4.53 -0.88 -15.86
N PRO A 127 4.55 -2.21 -15.61
CA PRO A 127 5.66 -3.05 -16.02
C PRO A 127 5.78 -3.11 -17.55
N ARG A 128 7.02 -3.26 -18.03
CA ARG A 128 7.31 -3.48 -19.45
C ARG A 128 6.92 -4.90 -19.87
N ALA A 129 6.76 -5.10 -21.17
CA ALA A 129 6.37 -6.39 -21.76
C ALA A 129 7.35 -7.53 -21.42
N ASP A 130 8.66 -7.24 -21.34
CA ASP A 130 9.69 -8.22 -20.95
C ASP A 130 9.52 -8.70 -19.51
N MET A 131 9.16 -7.80 -18.58
CA MET A 131 8.87 -8.16 -17.19
C MET A 131 7.61 -9.03 -17.09
N VAL A 132 6.55 -8.65 -17.82
CA VAL A 132 5.31 -9.44 -17.88
C VAL A 132 5.59 -10.84 -18.42
N ALA A 133 6.34 -10.94 -19.51
CA ALA A 133 6.73 -12.25 -20.11
C ALA A 133 7.52 -13.11 -19.12
N ALA A 134 8.47 -12.52 -18.36
CA ALA A 134 9.22 -13.23 -17.33
C ALA A 134 8.31 -13.76 -16.21
N ILE A 135 7.37 -12.94 -15.72
CA ILE A 135 6.40 -13.33 -14.69
C ILE A 135 5.52 -14.49 -15.19
N ARG A 136 5.01 -14.41 -16.42
CA ARG A 136 4.19 -15.49 -17.02
C ARG A 136 5.00 -16.76 -17.22
N LYS A 137 6.25 -16.67 -17.69
CA LYS A 137 7.16 -17.82 -17.83
C LYS A 137 7.41 -18.51 -16.48
N ALA A 138 7.51 -17.74 -15.40
CA ALA A 138 7.67 -18.27 -14.05
C ALA A 138 6.36 -18.79 -13.44
N ASN A 139 5.24 -18.72 -14.15
CA ASN A 139 3.90 -19.05 -13.66
C ASN A 139 3.51 -18.26 -12.38
N ALA A 140 4.04 -17.06 -12.22
CA ALA A 140 3.73 -16.18 -11.11
C ALA A 140 2.53 -15.27 -11.45
N LYS A 141 1.82 -14.81 -10.42
CA LYS A 141 0.73 -13.83 -10.53
C LYS A 141 1.27 -12.41 -10.47
N MET A 142 0.52 -11.46 -11.02
CA MET A 142 0.92 -10.06 -11.12
C MET A 142 -0.15 -9.13 -10.54
N GLY A 143 0.21 -8.34 -9.52
CA GLY A 143 -0.58 -7.24 -8.99
C GLY A 143 -0.02 -5.89 -9.41
N ILE A 144 -0.87 -4.94 -9.79
CA ILE A 144 -0.42 -3.60 -10.18
C ILE A 144 -1.16 -2.53 -9.39
N GLN A 145 -0.41 -1.66 -8.71
CA GLN A 145 -0.97 -0.50 -8.03
C GLN A 145 -1.23 0.61 -9.03
N ILE A 146 -2.46 1.10 -9.00
CA ILE A 146 -2.97 2.18 -9.84
C ILE A 146 -3.70 3.21 -8.98
N SER A 147 -4.05 4.36 -9.54
CA SER A 147 -4.77 5.42 -8.84
C SER A 147 -5.96 5.98 -9.62
N ASN A 148 -6.17 5.52 -10.87
CA ASN A 148 -7.22 6.01 -11.74
C ASN A 148 -7.58 4.97 -12.82
N VAL A 149 -8.62 5.29 -13.61
CA VAL A 149 -9.13 4.42 -14.68
C VAL A 149 -8.11 4.16 -15.79
N GLU A 150 -7.32 5.17 -16.16
CA GLU A 150 -6.29 5.01 -17.19
C GLU A 150 -5.21 4.00 -16.76
N GLY A 151 -4.74 4.12 -15.50
CA GLY A 151 -3.83 3.13 -14.91
C GLY A 151 -4.45 1.73 -14.87
N ALA A 152 -5.75 1.63 -14.56
CA ALA A 152 -6.47 0.36 -14.56
C ALA A 152 -6.49 -0.28 -15.96
N ARG A 153 -6.85 0.46 -17.02
CA ARG A 153 -6.84 -0.04 -18.40
C ARG A 153 -5.47 -0.60 -18.77
N ARG A 154 -4.42 0.19 -18.59
CA ARG A 154 -3.05 -0.22 -18.91
C ARG A 154 -2.62 -1.47 -18.15
N ALA A 155 -3.00 -1.60 -16.88
CA ALA A 155 -2.71 -2.78 -16.09
C ALA A 155 -3.48 -4.02 -16.57
N LEU A 156 -4.75 -3.85 -16.94
CA LEU A 156 -5.60 -4.92 -17.49
C LEU A 156 -5.12 -5.40 -18.86
N ASP A 157 -4.69 -4.49 -19.74
CA ASP A 157 -4.14 -4.82 -21.07
C ASP A 157 -2.89 -5.71 -20.95
N LEU A 158 -2.14 -5.60 -19.84
CA LEU A 158 -1.00 -6.47 -19.52
C LEU A 158 -1.40 -7.76 -18.79
N GLY A 159 -2.70 -7.96 -18.55
CA GLY A 159 -3.23 -9.13 -17.88
C GLY A 159 -2.95 -9.18 -16.38
N ALA A 160 -3.03 -8.05 -15.67
CA ALA A 160 -2.92 -8.04 -14.21
C ALA A 160 -3.91 -9.03 -13.57
N ASP A 161 -3.45 -9.83 -12.62
CA ASP A 161 -4.30 -10.79 -11.88
C ASP A 161 -5.15 -10.09 -10.81
N TYR A 162 -4.72 -8.93 -10.35
CA TYR A 162 -5.49 -8.00 -9.50
C TYR A 162 -4.92 -6.59 -9.58
N LEU A 163 -5.75 -5.61 -9.26
CA LEU A 163 -5.39 -4.21 -9.16
C LEU A 163 -5.34 -3.77 -7.69
N ILE A 164 -4.47 -2.83 -7.37
CA ILE A 164 -4.46 -2.13 -6.07
C ILE A 164 -4.82 -0.67 -6.34
N CYS A 165 -6.01 -0.24 -5.95
CA CYS A 165 -6.44 1.15 -6.09
C CYS A 165 -5.97 1.95 -4.89
N GLN A 166 -4.96 2.82 -5.10
CA GLN A 166 -4.43 3.69 -4.06
C GLN A 166 -5.17 5.04 -4.05
N GLY A 167 -5.60 5.48 -2.85
CA GLY A 167 -6.10 6.84 -2.61
C GLY A 167 -5.02 7.75 -2.02
N ILE A 168 -5.26 9.08 -2.09
CA ILE A 168 -4.37 10.13 -1.59
C ILE A 168 -4.15 10.05 -0.08
N GLU A 169 -5.00 9.32 0.65
CA GLU A 169 -4.91 9.08 2.09
C GLU A 169 -3.81 8.08 2.49
N ALA A 170 -3.15 7.46 1.50
CA ALA A 170 -2.10 6.49 1.75
C ALA A 170 -0.89 7.11 2.47
N GLY A 171 -0.18 6.29 3.24
CA GLY A 171 1.12 6.60 3.82
C GLY A 171 2.27 6.18 2.93
N GLY A 172 3.46 6.70 3.18
CA GLY A 172 4.60 6.52 2.29
C GLY A 172 4.44 7.33 1.01
N HIS A 173 5.08 6.90 -0.06
CA HIS A 173 4.98 7.57 -1.35
C HIS A 173 3.61 7.34 -1.99
N VAL A 174 2.96 8.44 -2.42
CA VAL A 174 1.58 8.48 -2.88
C VAL A 174 1.54 8.90 -4.35
N GLN A 175 1.14 7.97 -5.23
CA GLN A 175 0.95 8.24 -6.65
C GLN A 175 -0.46 8.77 -6.98
N ALA A 176 -1.40 8.65 -6.02
CA ALA A 176 -2.77 9.07 -6.21
C ALA A 176 -2.94 10.59 -6.05
N LEU A 177 -3.82 11.16 -6.87
CA LEU A 177 -4.23 12.58 -6.82
C LEU A 177 -5.66 12.74 -6.30
N SER A 178 -6.42 11.64 -6.14
CA SER A 178 -7.81 11.63 -5.70
C SER A 178 -7.96 10.81 -4.42
N ALA A 179 -9.03 11.08 -3.67
CA ALA A 179 -9.42 10.26 -2.54
C ALA A 179 -9.76 8.83 -2.99
N LEU A 180 -9.51 7.83 -2.13
CA LEU A 180 -9.75 6.43 -2.45
C LEU A 180 -11.19 6.19 -2.93
N TYR A 181 -12.16 6.71 -2.21
CA TYR A 181 -13.58 6.45 -2.49
C TYR A 181 -14.13 7.26 -3.67
N ASP A 182 -13.39 8.25 -4.17
CA ASP A 182 -13.70 8.96 -5.42
C ASP A 182 -13.22 8.17 -6.64
N ALA A 183 -12.03 7.55 -6.55
CA ALA A 183 -11.45 6.78 -7.65
C ALA A 183 -11.98 5.34 -7.72
N LEU A 184 -12.23 4.70 -6.59
CA LEU A 184 -12.51 3.26 -6.47
C LEU A 184 -13.71 2.79 -7.30
N PRO A 185 -14.88 3.47 -7.33
CA PRO A 185 -16.03 3.00 -8.12
C PRO A 185 -15.74 2.92 -9.62
N ALA A 186 -15.09 3.94 -10.17
CA ALA A 186 -14.74 3.98 -11.58
C ALA A 186 -13.68 2.93 -11.95
N VAL A 187 -12.68 2.72 -11.08
CA VAL A 187 -11.67 1.64 -11.24
C VAL A 187 -12.32 0.27 -11.20
N ILE A 188 -13.26 0.02 -10.29
CA ILE A 188 -14.00 -1.25 -10.20
C ILE A 188 -14.83 -1.51 -11.46
N ALA A 189 -15.48 -0.49 -11.99
CA ALA A 189 -16.26 -0.62 -13.24
C ALA A 189 -15.35 -0.98 -14.42
N GLU A 190 -14.17 -0.36 -14.52
CA GLU A 190 -13.19 -0.64 -15.57
C GLU A 190 -12.57 -2.04 -15.43
N ALA A 191 -12.42 -2.55 -14.19
CA ALA A 191 -11.76 -3.81 -13.91
C ALA A 191 -12.47 -5.06 -14.47
N LYS A 192 -13.75 -4.96 -14.88
CA LYS A 192 -14.51 -6.02 -15.59
C LYS A 192 -14.42 -7.41 -14.93
N GLY A 193 -14.41 -7.45 -13.60
CA GLY A 193 -14.34 -8.69 -12.84
C GLY A 193 -12.95 -9.04 -12.27
N VAL A 194 -11.88 -8.42 -12.75
CA VAL A 194 -10.56 -8.53 -12.12
C VAL A 194 -10.63 -7.93 -10.70
N PRO A 195 -10.13 -8.65 -9.66
CA PRO A 195 -10.17 -8.16 -8.30
C PRO A 195 -9.50 -6.80 -8.10
N VAL A 196 -10.16 -5.89 -7.38
CA VAL A 196 -9.62 -4.57 -7.01
C VAL A 196 -9.45 -4.51 -5.49
N VAL A 197 -8.22 -4.34 -5.02
CA VAL A 197 -7.86 -4.19 -3.62
C VAL A 197 -7.75 -2.72 -3.29
N ALA A 198 -8.49 -2.26 -2.27
CA ALA A 198 -8.46 -0.87 -1.85
C ALA A 198 -7.24 -0.57 -0.97
N ALA A 199 -6.56 0.56 -1.19
CA ALA A 199 -5.39 0.99 -0.44
C ALA A 199 -5.44 2.49 -0.14
N GLY A 200 -5.05 2.88 1.08
CA GLY A 200 -5.02 4.28 1.51
C GLY A 200 -6.00 4.57 2.64
N GLY A 201 -5.47 5.02 3.78
CA GLY A 201 -6.28 5.37 4.95
C GLY A 201 -6.96 4.20 5.67
N ILE A 202 -6.72 2.96 5.30
CA ILE A 202 -7.34 1.77 5.89
C ILE A 202 -6.48 1.26 7.04
N ALA A 203 -7.06 1.16 8.27
CA ALA A 203 -6.30 0.77 9.46
C ALA A 203 -7.07 -0.06 10.51
N ASN A 204 -8.35 -0.28 10.36
CA ASN A 204 -9.18 -1.12 11.24
C ASN A 204 -10.26 -1.88 10.45
N GLY A 205 -11.02 -2.73 11.13
CA GLY A 205 -12.06 -3.53 10.50
C GLY A 205 -13.20 -2.71 9.89
N ALA A 206 -13.61 -1.59 10.50
CA ALA A 206 -14.64 -0.72 9.96
C ALA A 206 -14.20 -0.10 8.63
N HIS A 207 -12.93 0.31 8.51
CA HIS A 207 -12.38 0.79 7.24
C HIS A 207 -12.33 -0.30 6.18
N ILE A 208 -12.00 -1.56 6.55
CA ILE A 208 -12.05 -2.71 5.63
C ILE A 208 -13.48 -2.93 5.16
N ARG A 209 -14.47 -2.97 6.08
CA ARG A 209 -15.87 -3.13 5.74
C ARG A 209 -16.34 -2.06 4.75
N ARG A 210 -16.02 -0.78 5.02
CA ARG A 210 -16.35 0.32 4.12
C ARG A 210 -15.79 0.09 2.72
N ALA A 211 -14.53 -0.36 2.60
CA ALA A 211 -13.92 -0.64 1.30
C ALA A 211 -14.63 -1.79 0.57
N LEU A 212 -14.95 -2.88 1.27
CA LEU A 212 -15.66 -4.03 0.70
C LEU A 212 -17.09 -3.67 0.27
N LEU A 213 -17.82 -2.88 1.06
CA LEU A 213 -19.16 -2.37 0.70
C LEU A 213 -19.12 -1.38 -0.47
N ALA A 214 -18.02 -0.64 -0.64
CA ALA A 214 -17.77 0.19 -1.81
C ALA A 214 -17.38 -0.64 -3.07
N GLY A 215 -17.38 -1.97 -2.98
CA GLY A 215 -17.16 -2.90 -4.08
C GLY A 215 -15.71 -3.39 -4.23
N ALA A 216 -14.78 -3.03 -3.32
CA ALA A 216 -13.45 -3.61 -3.34
C ALA A 216 -13.48 -5.12 -3.08
N SER A 217 -12.52 -5.85 -3.64
CA SER A 217 -12.33 -7.29 -3.41
C SER A 217 -11.51 -7.57 -2.14
N GLY A 218 -10.76 -6.59 -1.64
CA GLY A 218 -9.92 -6.71 -0.45
C GLY A 218 -9.37 -5.36 -0.04
N ALA A 219 -8.54 -5.36 1.00
CA ALA A 219 -7.91 -4.17 1.54
C ALA A 219 -6.40 -4.38 1.74
N LEU A 220 -5.58 -3.41 1.31
CA LEU A 220 -4.15 -3.38 1.51
C LEU A 220 -3.82 -2.29 2.54
N LEU A 221 -3.17 -2.69 3.63
CA LEU A 221 -2.84 -1.84 4.75
C LEU A 221 -1.32 -1.68 4.86
N GLY A 222 -0.84 -0.42 4.93
CA GLY A 222 0.57 -0.10 5.19
C GLY A 222 0.79 0.23 6.66
N THR A 223 0.43 1.44 7.06
CA THR A 223 0.68 2.02 8.39
C THR A 223 0.26 1.10 9.54
N ARG A 224 -0.89 0.42 9.42
CA ARG A 224 -1.37 -0.53 10.43
C ARG A 224 -0.37 -1.68 10.64
N PHE A 225 0.24 -2.19 9.57
CA PHE A 225 1.23 -3.25 9.66
C PHE A 225 2.64 -2.75 10.05
N ILE A 226 2.98 -1.47 9.86
CA ILE A 226 4.18 -0.87 10.50
C ILE A 226 4.07 -0.97 12.02
N ALA A 227 2.88 -0.72 12.59
CA ALA A 227 2.60 -0.85 14.00
C ALA A 227 2.31 -2.32 14.38
N THR A 228 3.22 -3.24 14.04
CA THR A 228 3.23 -4.64 14.46
C THR A 228 4.61 -5.05 14.97
N LYS A 229 4.67 -6.16 15.70
CA LYS A 229 5.94 -6.68 16.25
C LYS A 229 6.92 -7.06 15.16
N GLU A 230 6.44 -7.64 14.06
CA GLU A 230 7.23 -8.19 12.95
C GLU A 230 7.75 -7.14 11.96
N ALA A 231 7.16 -5.95 11.93
CA ALA A 231 7.65 -4.88 11.05
C ALA A 231 9.02 -4.37 11.51
N VAL A 232 9.95 -4.22 10.55
CA VAL A 232 11.31 -3.72 10.81
C VAL A 232 11.30 -2.19 10.83
N ALA A 233 10.68 -1.63 11.86
CA ALA A 233 10.59 -0.19 12.11
C ALA A 233 11.09 0.12 13.52
N HIS A 234 11.66 1.30 13.73
CA HIS A 234 12.12 1.74 15.06
C HIS A 234 10.96 1.81 16.06
N ASP A 235 11.21 1.48 17.32
CA ASP A 235 10.16 1.44 18.36
C ASP A 235 9.51 2.82 18.59
N ASP A 236 10.31 3.89 18.54
CA ASP A 236 9.79 5.27 18.63
C ASP A 236 8.85 5.59 17.45
N TYR A 237 9.18 5.12 16.24
CA TYR A 237 8.29 5.28 15.10
C TYR A 237 6.99 4.50 15.30
N LYS A 238 7.04 3.21 15.70
CA LYS A 238 5.84 2.43 16.00
C LYS A 238 5.00 3.10 17.10
N SER A 239 5.64 3.58 18.15
CA SER A 239 4.99 4.29 19.26
C SER A 239 4.36 5.61 18.82
N ALA A 240 5.01 6.37 17.94
CA ALA A 240 4.44 7.60 17.37
C ALA A 240 3.13 7.30 16.61
N LEU A 241 3.08 6.22 15.85
CA LEU A 241 1.86 5.81 15.12
C LEU A 241 0.67 5.51 16.06
N THR A 242 0.91 4.99 17.27
CA THR A 242 -0.20 4.67 18.20
C THR A 242 -0.81 5.90 18.88
N ARG A 243 -0.11 7.03 18.85
CA ARG A 243 -0.55 8.29 19.47
C ARG A 243 -1.07 9.31 18.45
N ALA A 244 -0.73 9.14 17.18
CA ALA A 244 -1.05 10.09 16.13
C ALA A 244 -2.54 10.12 15.76
N LYS A 245 -2.97 11.29 15.27
CA LYS A 245 -4.26 11.53 14.63
C LYS A 245 -4.06 11.65 13.11
N ALA A 246 -5.13 11.52 12.33
CA ALA A 246 -5.10 11.72 10.89
C ALA A 246 -4.56 13.12 10.50
N THR A 247 -4.89 14.14 11.28
CA THR A 247 -4.45 15.55 11.12
C THR A 247 -2.96 15.76 11.38
N ASP A 248 -2.30 14.81 12.04
CA ASP A 248 -0.86 14.88 12.31
C ASP A 248 -0.03 14.41 11.11
N THR A 249 -0.67 14.00 10.01
CA THR A 249 0.01 13.62 8.77
C THR A 249 0.12 14.79 7.80
N ALA A 250 1.21 14.82 7.04
CA ALA A 250 1.42 15.76 5.93
C ALA A 250 1.76 15.00 4.65
N LEU A 251 1.08 15.34 3.53
CA LEU A 251 1.51 14.94 2.20
C LEU A 251 2.52 16.00 1.72
N THR A 252 3.75 15.59 1.45
CA THR A 252 4.86 16.52 1.19
C THR A 252 5.89 15.91 0.25
N ILE A 253 6.68 16.76 -0.41
CA ILE A 253 7.91 16.41 -1.12
C ILE A 253 9.17 16.76 -0.30
N CYS A 254 9.03 17.10 0.98
CA CYS A 254 10.15 17.46 1.85
C CYS A 254 11.25 16.39 1.87
N PHE A 255 10.85 15.12 1.98
CA PHE A 255 11.77 13.96 2.02
C PHE A 255 11.97 13.40 0.61
N GLN A 256 12.89 13.98 -0.16
CA GLN A 256 13.11 13.61 -1.56
C GLN A 256 14.53 13.17 -1.90
N ASP A 257 15.45 13.12 -0.90
CA ASP A 257 16.81 12.64 -1.15
C ASP A 257 16.80 11.12 -1.33
N GLY A 258 17.04 10.70 -2.57
CA GLY A 258 16.90 9.32 -3.04
C GLY A 258 15.67 9.08 -3.93
N TRP A 259 14.69 10.00 -3.97
CA TRP A 259 13.55 9.95 -4.88
C TRP A 259 12.97 11.35 -5.13
N PRO A 260 13.54 12.13 -6.07
CA PRO A 260 13.13 13.51 -6.33
C PRO A 260 11.67 13.62 -6.79
N ASN A 261 10.98 14.66 -6.32
CA ASN A 261 9.62 15.01 -6.72
C ASN A 261 8.55 13.91 -6.48
N ALA A 262 8.83 12.92 -5.65
CA ALA A 262 7.87 11.89 -5.26
C ALA A 262 7.13 12.31 -3.98
N PRO A 263 5.85 12.73 -4.06
CA PRO A 263 5.10 13.09 -2.84
C PRO A 263 4.92 11.87 -1.94
N GLY A 264 5.08 12.09 -0.64
CA GLY A 264 4.88 11.07 0.36
C GLY A 264 4.12 11.62 1.57
N ARG A 265 3.33 10.75 2.22
CA ARG A 265 2.62 11.12 3.45
C ARG A 265 3.32 10.52 4.66
N THR A 266 3.64 11.39 5.60
CA THR A 266 4.37 11.07 6.83
C THR A 266 3.75 11.80 8.03
N LEU A 267 4.11 11.43 9.25
CA LEU A 267 3.83 12.27 10.42
C LEU A 267 4.57 13.60 10.28
N ARG A 268 3.91 14.70 10.64
CA ARG A 268 4.56 16.03 10.73
C ARG A 268 5.68 15.98 11.77
N ASN A 269 6.77 16.63 11.44
CA ASN A 269 7.94 16.69 12.31
C ASN A 269 8.74 17.97 12.08
N LYS A 270 9.76 18.17 12.89
CA LYS A 270 10.61 19.36 12.85
C LYS A 270 11.28 19.58 11.47
N THR A 271 11.64 18.53 10.76
CA THR A 271 12.21 18.65 9.39
C THR A 271 11.22 19.31 8.43
N ILE A 272 9.94 18.91 8.48
CA ILE A 272 8.88 19.51 7.66
C ILE A 272 8.65 20.96 8.08
N GLU A 273 8.58 21.24 9.39
CA GLU A 273 8.36 22.60 9.94
C GLU A 273 9.48 23.55 9.53
N MET A 274 10.73 23.11 9.61
CA MET A 274 11.89 23.90 9.18
C MET A 274 11.85 24.17 7.68
N TRP A 275 11.50 23.18 6.86
CA TRP A 275 11.42 23.32 5.42
C TRP A 275 10.28 24.26 4.98
N GLU A 276 9.08 24.07 5.53
CA GLU A 276 7.93 24.94 5.28
C GLU A 276 8.17 26.37 5.79
N GLY A 277 8.74 26.53 6.99
CA GLY A 277 9.07 27.84 7.57
C GLY A 277 10.11 28.64 6.77
N ALA A 278 10.95 27.94 5.99
CA ALA A 278 11.88 28.54 5.06
C ALA A 278 11.30 28.79 3.65
N GLY A 279 9.99 28.56 3.43
CA GLY A 279 9.33 28.73 2.14
C GLY A 279 9.56 27.59 1.17
N CYS A 280 9.76 26.36 1.67
CA CYS A 280 9.91 25.14 0.87
C CYS A 280 11.06 25.20 -0.16
N PRO A 281 12.28 25.58 0.24
CA PRO A 281 13.38 25.76 -0.70
C PRO A 281 13.79 24.44 -1.38
N PRO A 282 14.32 24.52 -2.61
CA PRO A 282 14.78 23.33 -3.35
C PRO A 282 16.04 22.72 -2.70
N PRO A 283 16.40 21.48 -3.09
CA PRO A 283 17.67 20.87 -2.70
C PRO A 283 18.87 21.79 -2.92
N GLY A 284 19.83 21.76 -2.01
CA GLY A 284 20.98 22.67 -1.97
C GLY A 284 20.74 23.98 -1.22
N LYS A 285 19.47 24.28 -0.81
CA LYS A 285 19.12 25.50 -0.07
C LYS A 285 18.24 25.23 1.16
N ARG A 286 18.02 23.97 1.52
CA ARG A 286 17.14 23.57 2.62
C ARG A 286 17.81 23.74 3.99
N PRO A 287 17.09 24.21 5.03
CA PRO A 287 17.64 24.36 6.38
C PRO A 287 18.17 23.03 6.94
N GLY A 288 19.40 23.00 7.46
CA GLY A 288 20.01 21.80 8.02
C GLY A 288 20.26 20.68 6.99
N GLU A 289 20.34 21.01 5.71
CA GLU A 289 20.64 20.05 4.66
C GLU A 289 22.02 19.40 4.88
N GLY A 290 22.09 18.09 4.72
CA GLY A 290 23.34 17.33 4.97
C GLY A 290 23.55 16.93 6.43
N GLU A 291 22.76 17.47 7.39
CA GLU A 291 22.85 17.07 8.79
C GLU A 291 22.55 15.57 8.96
N VAL A 292 23.39 14.87 9.69
CA VAL A 292 23.19 13.46 10.05
C VAL A 292 22.18 13.41 11.20
N LEU A 293 21.00 12.86 10.94
CA LEU A 293 19.95 12.70 11.95
C LEU A 293 20.12 11.41 12.75
N THR A 294 20.49 10.32 12.07
CA THR A 294 20.69 9.02 12.72
C THR A 294 21.87 8.26 12.14
N THR A 295 22.46 7.41 12.97
CA THR A 295 23.46 6.42 12.57
C THR A 295 23.00 5.03 12.97
N ASN A 296 23.10 4.07 12.06
CA ASN A 296 22.81 2.66 12.32
C ASN A 296 23.97 2.03 13.06
N VAL A 297 23.74 1.53 14.27
CA VAL A 297 24.79 0.97 15.14
C VAL A 297 25.35 -0.38 14.68
N VAL A 298 24.69 -1.05 13.72
CA VAL A 298 25.15 -2.34 13.18
C VAL A 298 25.95 -2.14 11.89
N THR A 299 25.47 -1.26 10.99
CA THR A 299 26.07 -1.08 9.65
C THR A 299 26.95 0.16 9.55
N GLY A 300 26.90 1.06 10.53
CA GLY A 300 27.56 2.38 10.46
C GLY A 300 26.95 3.36 9.48
N SER A 301 25.90 2.96 8.74
CA SER A 301 25.24 3.84 7.75
C SER A 301 24.48 4.96 8.44
N SER A 302 24.49 6.15 7.83
CA SER A 302 23.82 7.32 8.37
C SER A 302 22.65 7.74 7.50
N LYS A 303 21.55 8.24 8.13
CA LYS A 303 20.46 8.91 7.44
C LYS A 303 20.55 10.41 7.71
N ARG A 304 20.52 11.17 6.62
CA ARG A 304 20.57 12.63 6.67
C ARG A 304 19.17 13.22 6.65
N ARG A 305 19.07 14.48 7.09
CA ARG A 305 17.86 15.27 6.95
C ARG A 305 17.41 15.26 5.48
N TYR A 306 16.10 15.20 5.24
CA TYR A 306 15.47 15.11 3.91
C TYR A 306 15.59 13.75 3.17
N SER A 307 16.32 12.77 3.75
CA SER A 307 16.36 11.41 3.20
C SER A 307 15.00 10.73 3.21
N ILE A 308 14.70 9.91 2.18
CA ILE A 308 13.48 9.07 2.14
C ILE A 308 13.52 7.89 3.11
N GLY A 309 14.65 7.63 3.75
CA GLY A 309 14.87 6.46 4.59
C GLY A 309 14.10 6.53 5.91
N ALA A 310 13.08 5.68 6.08
CA ALA A 310 12.37 5.53 7.36
C ALA A 310 13.31 5.00 8.47
N PRO A 311 13.02 5.32 9.75
CA PRO A 311 13.79 4.79 10.88
C PRO A 311 13.69 3.27 10.99
N ASN A 312 14.83 2.59 11.19
CA ASN A 312 14.88 1.16 11.47
C ASN A 312 15.32 0.88 12.93
N PRO A 313 15.20 -0.36 13.44
CA PRO A 313 15.44 -0.67 14.85
C PRO A 313 16.84 -0.33 15.36
N ASN A 314 17.84 -0.34 14.48
CA ASN A 314 19.23 -0.13 14.83
C ASN A 314 19.71 1.32 14.63
N ASP A 315 18.83 2.22 14.23
CA ASP A 315 19.15 3.64 14.13
C ASP A 315 19.19 4.28 15.52
N ARG A 316 20.12 5.20 15.73
CA ARG A 316 20.24 6.01 16.97
C ARG A 316 20.39 7.47 16.57
N GLY A 317 19.73 8.36 17.31
CA GLY A 317 19.73 9.80 17.06
C GLY A 317 18.33 10.39 16.99
N MET A 318 18.11 11.34 16.10
CA MET A 318 16.87 12.12 15.96
C MET A 318 15.82 11.36 15.15
N ILE A 319 15.32 10.24 15.67
CA ILE A 319 14.36 9.32 15.03
C ILE A 319 13.10 10.04 14.55
N ALA A 320 12.56 10.93 15.38
CA ALA A 320 11.33 11.65 15.10
C ALA A 320 11.45 12.66 13.93
N GLU A 321 12.67 13.07 13.57
CA GLU A 321 12.93 14.03 12.49
C GLU A 321 13.10 13.37 11.12
N LEU A 322 13.21 12.01 11.07
CA LEU A 322 13.15 11.22 9.86
C LEU A 322 11.69 11.06 9.38
N PRO A 323 11.46 10.65 8.11
CA PRO A 323 10.11 10.39 7.62
C PRO A 323 9.50 9.16 8.32
N ASN A 324 8.58 9.40 9.24
CA ASN A 324 7.76 8.38 9.86
C ASN A 324 6.50 8.20 9.00
N TRP A 325 6.65 7.44 7.90
CA TRP A 325 5.61 7.29 6.88
C TRP A 325 4.29 6.80 7.46
N ALA A 326 3.22 7.58 7.31
CA ALA A 326 1.92 7.29 7.88
C ALA A 326 0.77 7.83 7.03
N GLY A 327 -0.19 6.98 6.69
CA GLY A 327 -1.44 7.40 6.05
C GLY A 327 -2.45 7.95 7.04
N MET A 328 -3.51 8.55 6.53
CA MET A 328 -4.56 9.18 7.34
C MET A 328 -5.30 8.21 8.27
N GLY A 329 -5.26 6.89 7.97
CA GLY A 329 -5.78 5.85 8.85
C GLY A 329 -5.04 5.70 10.18
N VAL A 330 -3.90 6.38 10.37
CA VAL A 330 -3.10 6.35 11.61
C VAL A 330 -3.94 6.67 12.85
N GLY A 331 -4.93 7.55 12.70
CA GLY A 331 -5.86 7.89 13.79
C GLY A 331 -6.67 6.73 14.38
N ALA A 332 -6.68 5.57 13.74
CA ALA A 332 -7.33 4.36 14.26
C ALA A 332 -6.36 3.34 14.88
N ILE A 333 -5.06 3.63 14.92
CA ILE A 333 -4.02 2.72 15.45
C ILE A 333 -3.78 3.06 16.91
N ARG A 334 -3.86 2.04 17.83
CA ARG A 334 -3.72 2.25 19.28
C ARG A 334 -2.79 1.26 19.96
N ASP A 335 -2.29 0.25 19.23
CA ASP A 335 -1.49 -0.83 19.78
C ASP A 335 -0.49 -1.38 18.76
N ILE A 336 0.44 -2.22 19.23
CA ILE A 336 1.49 -2.88 18.45
C ILE A 336 1.38 -4.40 18.68
N PRO A 337 0.36 -5.06 18.11
CA PRO A 337 0.17 -6.51 18.24
C PRO A 337 1.11 -7.30 17.35
N SER A 338 1.10 -8.63 17.44
CA SER A 338 1.63 -9.47 16.36
C SER A 338 0.75 -9.35 15.11
N ALA A 339 1.36 -9.44 13.92
CA ALA A 339 0.60 -9.47 12.66
C ALA A 339 -0.27 -10.74 12.57
N THR A 340 0.17 -11.84 13.18
CA THR A 340 -0.59 -13.09 13.28
C THR A 340 -1.93 -12.89 14.01
N ASP A 341 -1.94 -12.10 15.10
CA ASP A 341 -3.16 -11.79 15.85
C ASP A 341 -3.97 -10.67 15.18
N LEU A 342 -3.27 -9.73 14.54
CA LEU A 342 -3.90 -8.56 13.92
C LEU A 342 -4.82 -8.94 12.76
N VAL A 343 -4.38 -9.81 11.84
CA VAL A 343 -5.17 -10.17 10.65
C VAL A 343 -6.54 -10.73 11.00
N PRO A 344 -6.69 -11.78 11.85
CA PRO A 344 -8.01 -12.28 12.25
C PRO A 344 -8.80 -11.29 13.10
N ARG A 345 -8.12 -10.42 13.89
CA ARG A 345 -8.78 -9.35 14.64
C ARG A 345 -9.43 -8.34 13.69
N LEU A 346 -8.71 -7.83 12.70
CA LEU A 346 -9.23 -6.91 11.69
C LEU A 346 -10.46 -7.49 10.97
N TRP A 347 -10.44 -8.79 10.69
CA TRP A 347 -11.60 -9.44 10.08
C TRP A 347 -12.80 -9.53 11.01
N ARG A 348 -12.61 -9.90 12.28
CA ARG A 348 -13.70 -9.87 13.28
C ARG A 348 -14.28 -8.47 13.45
N GLU A 349 -13.43 -7.45 13.51
CA GLU A 349 -13.87 -6.04 13.55
C GLU A 349 -14.66 -5.67 12.28
N CYS A 350 -14.23 -6.15 11.10
CA CYS A 350 -14.94 -5.94 9.84
C CYS A 350 -16.34 -6.57 9.86
N LEU A 351 -16.47 -7.76 10.39
CA LEU A 351 -17.76 -8.43 10.53
C LEU A 351 -18.69 -7.73 11.53
N ALA A 352 -18.13 -7.19 12.61
CA ALA A 352 -18.87 -6.53 13.67
C ALA A 352 -19.23 -5.06 13.38
N ALA A 353 -18.56 -4.42 12.41
CA ALA A 353 -18.88 -3.04 12.03
C ALA A 353 -20.28 -2.96 11.39
N THR A 354 -21.03 -1.93 11.70
CA THR A 354 -22.37 -1.66 11.17
C THR A 354 -22.33 -0.66 10.02
#